data_be0269d762afe57904832a2d746b096b
#
_entry.id   be0269d762afe57904832a2d746b096b
#
_cell.length_a   1.000
_cell.length_b   1.000
_cell.length_c   1.000
_cell.angle_alpha   90.00
_cell.angle_beta   90.00
_cell.angle_gamma   90.00
#
_symmetry.space_group_name_H-M   'P 1'
#
loop_
_entity.id
_entity.type
_entity.pdbx_description
1 polymer ?
#
loop_
_entity_poly.entity_id
_entity_poly.type
_entity_poly.pdbx_seq_one_letter_code
_entity_poly.pdbx_strand_id
1 'polypeptide(L)'
;LGMDFLGMRLDSFANASAKLSKEEDVALISEAHSRVKILAVKTDEQLAIALEAQKIIEEKNKVNRIPKIPIAISARHVHLTRETVDVLFGKDYALTEYKPLSQPGQFAAQEMVSLVGPKNTIERVRILGPLRPKDQVEISKTDEFFLGVDAPVRESGHVEGSPGITLTGPAGTVQLKEGVIVAWRHIHMHPDDAKIFGVKDKDVVSVDVDDEERPLTFRNVLIRVSDKYKLEMHIDTDEGNAAEIKSGEEGELVLCAKNVSLHERKV
;
A
#
# COMPACT_ATOMS: atom_id res chain seq x y z
N LEU A 1 -29.23 -24.64 -52.02
CA LEU A 1 -28.98 -24.63 -50.58
C LEU A 1 -29.47 -25.87 -49.84
N GLY A 2 -29.80 -27.00 -50.29
CA GLY A 2 -30.01 -28.29 -49.61
C GLY A 2 -30.70 -28.36 -48.23
N MET A 3 -31.35 -27.25 -47.81
CA MET A 3 -31.99 -27.13 -46.48
C MET A 3 -33.51 -27.05 -46.56
N ASP A 4 -34.10 -27.30 -47.70
CA ASP A 4 -35.56 -27.27 -47.92
C ASP A 4 -36.32 -28.24 -47.00
N PHE A 5 -35.65 -29.33 -46.58
CA PHE A 5 -36.19 -30.33 -45.64
C PHE A 5 -36.44 -29.75 -44.25
N LEU A 6 -35.79 -28.64 -43.87
CA LEU A 6 -36.01 -27.90 -42.63
C LEU A 6 -37.10 -26.85 -42.75
N GLY A 7 -37.71 -26.71 -43.96
CA GLY A 7 -38.68 -25.68 -44.24
C GLY A 7 -38.07 -24.29 -44.46
N MET A 8 -36.78 -24.22 -44.76
CA MET A 8 -36.06 -23.02 -45.13
C MET A 8 -36.18 -22.77 -46.63
N ARG A 9 -36.73 -21.63 -47.02
CA ARG A 9 -36.80 -21.21 -48.42
C ARG A 9 -36.18 -19.84 -48.58
N LEU A 10 -35.11 -19.78 -49.32
CA LEU A 10 -34.38 -18.56 -49.62
C LEU A 10 -35.09 -17.79 -50.74
N ASP A 11 -35.38 -16.52 -50.49
CA ASP A 11 -35.74 -15.58 -51.54
C ASP A 11 -34.47 -15.09 -52.23
N SER A 12 -34.22 -15.60 -53.42
CA SER A 12 -33.01 -15.30 -54.18
C SER A 12 -32.90 -13.83 -54.58
N PHE A 13 -34.05 -13.17 -54.81
CA PHE A 13 -34.05 -11.75 -55.15
C PHE A 13 -33.79 -10.89 -53.87
N ALA A 14 -34.43 -11.17 -52.77
CA ALA A 14 -34.19 -10.50 -51.51
C ALA A 14 -32.74 -10.68 -51.06
N ASN A 15 -32.19 -11.89 -51.18
CA ASN A 15 -30.78 -12.16 -50.86
C ASN A 15 -29.81 -11.40 -51.78
N ALA A 16 -30.06 -11.33 -53.07
CA ALA A 16 -29.19 -10.62 -54.01
C ALA A 16 -29.27 -9.08 -53.86
N SER A 17 -30.41 -8.57 -53.39
CA SER A 17 -30.68 -7.14 -53.22
C SER A 17 -30.44 -6.63 -51.81
N ALA A 18 -30.18 -7.49 -50.85
CA ALA A 18 -29.92 -7.12 -49.45
C ALA A 18 -28.68 -6.20 -49.35
N LYS A 19 -28.91 -4.94 -48.96
CA LYS A 19 -27.89 -3.94 -48.71
C LYS A 19 -27.88 -3.65 -47.21
N LEU A 20 -26.96 -4.24 -46.49
CA LEU A 20 -26.78 -3.94 -45.06
C LEU A 20 -26.00 -2.63 -44.89
N SER A 21 -26.53 -1.74 -44.08
CA SER A 21 -25.95 -0.44 -43.77
C SER A 21 -25.64 -0.33 -42.26
N LYS A 22 -25.20 0.85 -41.79
CA LYS A 22 -25.08 1.08 -40.34
C LYS A 22 -26.41 1.26 -39.64
N GLU A 23 -27.45 1.57 -40.40
CA GLU A 23 -28.82 1.85 -39.88
C GLU A 23 -29.72 0.62 -40.01
N GLU A 24 -29.42 -0.26 -41.01
CA GLU A 24 -30.11 -1.54 -41.22
C GLU A 24 -29.07 -2.66 -41.30
N ASP A 25 -28.80 -3.26 -40.15
CA ASP A 25 -27.79 -4.33 -39.99
C ASP A 25 -28.36 -5.75 -40.17
N VAL A 26 -29.66 -5.86 -40.34
CA VAL A 26 -30.36 -7.13 -40.54
C VAL A 26 -31.37 -7.03 -41.71
N ALA A 27 -31.30 -7.97 -42.63
CA ALA A 27 -32.28 -8.08 -43.70
C ALA A 27 -32.95 -9.47 -43.73
N LEU A 28 -34.25 -9.53 -43.90
CA LEU A 28 -34.98 -10.79 -44.10
C LEU A 28 -34.83 -11.23 -45.54
N ILE A 29 -34.25 -12.41 -45.75
CA ILE A 29 -33.95 -12.98 -47.06
C ILE A 29 -34.62 -14.34 -47.30
N SER A 30 -35.66 -14.64 -46.54
CA SER A 30 -36.49 -15.84 -46.76
C SER A 30 -37.78 -15.51 -47.50
N GLU A 31 -38.28 -16.45 -48.33
CA GLU A 31 -39.60 -16.35 -48.92
C GLU A 31 -40.70 -16.16 -47.86
N ALA A 32 -41.83 -15.49 -48.24
CA ALA A 32 -42.95 -15.23 -47.35
C ALA A 32 -43.53 -16.49 -46.69
N HIS A 33 -43.52 -17.60 -47.43
CA HIS A 33 -44.02 -18.89 -46.97
C HIS A 33 -42.95 -19.79 -46.31
N SER A 34 -41.72 -19.31 -46.15
CA SER A 34 -40.70 -20.06 -45.48
C SER A 34 -41.08 -20.30 -44.02
N ARG A 35 -41.09 -21.56 -43.62
CA ARG A 35 -41.40 -21.98 -42.26
C ARG A 35 -40.35 -21.48 -41.26
N VAL A 36 -39.10 -21.41 -41.69
CA VAL A 36 -37.97 -20.85 -40.91
C VAL A 36 -37.54 -19.56 -41.60
N LYS A 37 -37.42 -18.48 -40.84
CA LYS A 37 -36.94 -17.21 -41.35
C LYS A 37 -35.43 -17.25 -41.54
N ILE A 38 -34.95 -16.70 -42.65
CA ILE A 38 -33.53 -16.56 -42.97
C ILE A 38 -33.20 -15.09 -42.96
N LEU A 39 -32.19 -14.73 -42.19
CA LEU A 39 -31.72 -13.36 -42.03
C LEU A 39 -30.32 -13.21 -42.58
N ALA A 40 -30.07 -12.17 -43.33
CA ALA A 40 -28.73 -11.67 -43.58
C ALA A 40 -28.38 -10.65 -42.46
N VAL A 41 -27.28 -10.83 -41.80
CA VAL A 41 -26.85 -9.95 -40.72
C VAL A 41 -25.45 -9.39 -41.07
N LYS A 42 -25.30 -8.09 -40.90
CA LYS A 42 -23.99 -7.45 -41.02
C LYS A 42 -23.10 -7.89 -39.87
N THR A 43 -21.99 -8.48 -40.18
CA THR A 43 -21.00 -8.86 -39.19
C THR A 43 -19.84 -7.88 -39.24
N ASP A 44 -19.33 -7.52 -38.06
CA ASP A 44 -18.06 -6.82 -37.90
C ASP A 44 -17.11 -7.75 -37.16
N GLU A 45 -16.43 -8.60 -37.90
CA GLU A 45 -15.51 -9.59 -37.34
C GLU A 45 -14.34 -8.92 -36.61
N GLN A 46 -13.89 -7.75 -37.08
CA GLN A 46 -12.80 -7.02 -36.44
C GLN A 46 -13.21 -6.52 -35.06
N LEU A 47 -14.42 -5.95 -34.97
CA LEU A 47 -14.97 -5.52 -33.68
C LEU A 47 -15.21 -6.70 -32.74
N ALA A 48 -15.76 -7.81 -33.26
CA ALA A 48 -15.96 -9.02 -32.45
C ALA A 48 -14.66 -9.58 -31.88
N ILE A 49 -13.60 -9.66 -32.71
CA ILE A 49 -12.27 -10.08 -32.28
C ILE A 49 -11.68 -9.10 -31.27
N ALA A 50 -11.83 -7.79 -31.49
CA ALA A 50 -11.33 -6.77 -30.57
C ALA A 50 -12.03 -6.85 -29.20
N LEU A 51 -13.34 -7.03 -29.16
CA LEU A 51 -14.11 -7.17 -27.92
C LEU A 51 -13.75 -8.47 -27.16
N GLU A 52 -13.54 -9.57 -27.87
CA GLU A 52 -13.12 -10.83 -27.25
C GLU A 52 -11.68 -10.74 -26.71
N ALA A 53 -10.77 -10.12 -27.47
CA ALA A 53 -9.41 -9.85 -27.01
C ALA A 53 -9.41 -8.96 -25.77
N GLN A 54 -10.24 -7.92 -25.74
CA GLN A 54 -10.39 -7.06 -24.57
C GLN A 54 -10.87 -7.85 -23.35
N LYS A 55 -11.89 -8.72 -23.48
CA LYS A 55 -12.34 -9.58 -22.38
C LYS A 55 -11.23 -10.48 -21.83
N ILE A 56 -10.48 -11.12 -22.74
CA ILE A 56 -9.35 -12.00 -22.35
C ILE A 56 -8.28 -11.20 -21.60
N ILE A 57 -7.97 -9.98 -22.05
CA ILE A 57 -7.02 -9.09 -21.39
C ILE A 57 -7.56 -8.67 -20.01
N GLU A 58 -8.83 -8.28 -19.93
CA GLU A 58 -9.46 -7.90 -18.66
C GLU A 58 -9.53 -9.08 -17.67
N GLU A 59 -9.84 -10.29 -18.13
CA GLU A 59 -9.83 -11.50 -17.31
C GLU A 59 -8.43 -11.84 -16.82
N LYS A 60 -7.41 -11.78 -17.68
CA LYS A 60 -6.01 -11.98 -17.29
C LYS A 60 -5.54 -10.91 -16.30
N ASN A 61 -5.93 -9.67 -16.49
CA ASN A 61 -5.63 -8.58 -15.57
C ASN A 61 -6.34 -8.75 -14.21
N LYS A 62 -7.55 -9.32 -14.17
CA LYS A 62 -8.23 -9.67 -12.91
C LYS A 62 -7.53 -10.81 -12.16
N VAL A 63 -7.03 -11.81 -12.86
CA VAL A 63 -6.30 -12.96 -12.27
C VAL A 63 -4.90 -12.56 -11.80
N ASN A 64 -4.26 -11.58 -12.46
CA ASN A 64 -2.92 -11.10 -12.15
C ASN A 64 -2.88 -9.78 -11.36
N ARG A 65 -4.00 -9.28 -10.84
CA ARG A 65 -3.95 -8.10 -9.98
C ARG A 65 -3.23 -8.46 -8.69
N ILE A 66 -2.01 -7.99 -8.58
CA ILE A 66 -1.30 -7.92 -7.29
C ILE A 66 -2.21 -7.09 -6.36
N PRO A 67 -2.55 -7.58 -5.16
CA PRO A 67 -3.40 -6.84 -4.24
C PRO A 67 -2.79 -5.47 -3.94
N LYS A 68 -3.62 -4.47 -3.68
CA LYS A 68 -3.16 -3.19 -3.17
C LYS A 68 -2.67 -3.34 -1.73
N ILE A 69 -1.76 -2.49 -1.33
CA ILE A 69 -1.14 -2.50 -0.01
C ILE A 69 -1.74 -1.35 0.81
N PRO A 70 -2.43 -1.63 1.93
CA PRO A 70 -2.91 -0.58 2.83
C PRO A 70 -1.74 0.25 3.37
N ILE A 71 -1.93 1.57 3.46
CA ILE A 71 -0.90 2.50 3.94
C ILE A 71 -1.33 3.07 5.30
N ALA A 72 -0.43 2.98 6.28
CA ALA A 72 -0.58 3.59 7.58
C ALA A 72 0.43 4.73 7.75
N ILE A 73 -0.04 5.87 8.22
CA ILE A 73 0.81 7.01 8.58
C ILE A 73 1.20 6.89 10.04
N SER A 74 2.49 6.73 10.30
CA SER A 74 3.09 6.67 11.62
C SER A 74 3.45 8.09 12.08
N ALA A 75 2.64 8.67 12.95
CA ALA A 75 3.02 9.91 13.64
C ALA A 75 4.20 9.62 14.59
N ARG A 76 4.90 10.69 14.98
CA ARG A 76 5.99 10.57 15.98
C ARG A 76 5.54 9.81 17.22
N HIS A 77 6.39 8.91 17.70
CA HIS A 77 6.10 8.07 18.85
C HIS A 77 7.38 7.53 19.50
N VAL A 78 7.23 6.90 20.64
CA VAL A 78 8.34 6.26 21.33
C VAL A 78 8.02 4.82 21.72
N HIS A 79 9.04 3.98 21.69
CA HIS A 79 9.06 2.65 22.30
C HIS A 79 10.03 2.66 23.46
N LEU A 80 9.62 2.16 24.60
CA LEU A 80 10.38 2.28 25.83
C LEU A 80 10.71 0.91 26.43
N THR A 81 11.83 0.89 27.16
CA THR A 81 12.20 -0.21 28.03
C THR A 81 11.44 -0.15 29.34
N ARG A 82 11.50 -1.23 30.13
CA ARG A 82 10.92 -1.25 31.48
C ARG A 82 11.56 -0.20 32.39
N GLU A 83 12.88 -0.12 32.32
CA GLU A 83 13.69 0.80 33.14
C GLU A 83 13.30 2.26 32.87
N THR A 84 13.14 2.62 31.60
CA THR A 84 12.77 3.98 31.19
C THR A 84 11.36 4.33 31.63
N VAL A 85 10.40 3.40 31.49
CA VAL A 85 9.04 3.62 31.98
C VAL A 85 9.00 3.79 33.50
N ASP A 86 9.78 3.02 34.24
CA ASP A 86 9.85 3.15 35.69
C ASP A 86 10.36 4.51 36.15
N VAL A 87 11.32 5.10 35.44
CA VAL A 87 11.80 6.45 35.74
C VAL A 87 10.76 7.52 35.37
N LEU A 88 10.11 7.39 34.21
CA LEU A 88 9.21 8.41 33.70
C LEU A 88 7.84 8.41 34.35
N PHE A 89 7.36 7.27 34.86
CA PHE A 89 5.99 7.09 35.37
C PHE A 89 5.94 6.54 36.81
N GLY A 90 7.05 6.04 37.34
CA GLY A 90 7.15 5.40 38.62
C GLY A 90 7.43 3.89 38.51
N LYS A 91 8.03 3.34 39.54
CA LYS A 91 8.43 1.93 39.58
C LYS A 91 7.25 1.00 39.34
N ASP A 92 7.46 -0.03 38.52
CA ASP A 92 6.49 -1.07 38.16
C ASP A 92 5.24 -0.52 37.45
N TYR A 93 5.27 0.70 36.92
CA TYR A 93 4.15 1.30 36.21
C TYR A 93 3.77 0.50 34.97
N ALA A 94 2.51 0.12 34.82
CA ALA A 94 1.98 -0.58 33.67
C ALA A 94 1.40 0.41 32.66
N LEU A 95 1.84 0.35 31.39
CA LEU A 95 1.25 1.14 30.33
C LEU A 95 -0.23 0.74 30.14
N THR A 96 -1.09 1.73 29.97
CA THR A 96 -2.52 1.56 29.76
C THR A 96 -2.84 1.64 28.27
N GLU A 97 -3.46 0.61 27.72
CA GLU A 97 -3.87 0.62 26.33
C GLU A 97 -4.93 1.72 26.10
N TYR A 98 -4.67 2.57 25.09
CA TYR A 98 -5.63 3.56 24.58
C TYR A 98 -6.40 2.97 23.40
N LYS A 99 -5.70 2.38 22.42
CA LYS A 99 -6.29 1.67 21.28
C LYS A 99 -5.31 0.65 20.70
N PRO A 100 -5.80 -0.47 20.17
CA PRO A 100 -4.93 -1.40 19.42
C PRO A 100 -4.42 -0.73 18.14
N LEU A 101 -3.25 -1.16 17.68
CA LEU A 101 -2.70 -0.81 16.38
C LEU A 101 -3.03 -1.90 15.34
N SER A 102 -2.83 -1.60 14.08
CA SER A 102 -3.05 -2.53 12.96
C SER A 102 -2.16 -3.77 13.02
N GLN A 103 -0.93 -3.61 13.52
CA GLN A 103 -0.02 -4.74 13.71
C GLN A 103 -0.37 -5.54 14.98
N PRO A 104 -0.47 -6.88 14.89
CA PRO A 104 -0.90 -7.71 16.01
C PRO A 104 -0.03 -7.54 17.26
N GLY A 105 -0.67 -7.42 18.41
CA GLY A 105 -0.01 -7.31 19.71
C GLY A 105 0.62 -5.95 20.01
N GLN A 106 0.48 -4.98 19.12
CA GLN A 106 0.90 -3.60 19.35
C GLN A 106 -0.29 -2.71 19.71
N PHE A 107 -0.05 -1.71 20.54
CA PHE A 107 -1.07 -0.75 20.97
C PHE A 107 -0.49 0.64 21.18
N ALA A 108 -1.32 1.66 21.01
CA ALA A 108 -1.03 3.00 21.48
C ALA A 108 -1.39 3.10 22.95
N ALA A 109 -0.46 3.53 23.80
CA ALA A 109 -0.71 3.71 25.22
C ALA A 109 -1.45 5.04 25.49
N GLN A 110 -2.09 5.17 26.65
CA GLN A 110 -2.65 6.44 27.10
C GLN A 110 -1.53 7.43 27.48
N GLU A 111 -0.43 6.89 27.94
CA GLU A 111 0.74 7.60 28.40
C GLU A 111 1.46 8.32 27.26
N MET A 112 1.95 9.51 27.58
CA MET A 112 2.71 10.36 26.67
C MET A 112 3.92 10.94 27.39
N VAL A 113 4.94 11.26 26.63
CA VAL A 113 6.17 11.93 27.10
C VAL A 113 6.43 13.19 26.28
N SER A 114 7.30 14.05 26.79
CA SER A 114 7.87 15.15 26.04
C SER A 114 9.26 14.78 25.54
N LEU A 115 9.54 15.11 24.28
CA LEU A 115 10.87 15.02 23.68
C LEU A 115 11.54 16.38 23.80
N VAL A 116 12.61 16.46 24.57
CA VAL A 116 13.38 17.71 24.76
C VAL A 116 14.66 17.60 23.94
N GLY A 117 14.66 18.27 22.80
CA GLY A 117 15.80 18.36 21.89
C GLY A 117 16.69 19.57 22.19
N PRO A 118 17.83 19.70 21.49
CA PRO A 118 18.74 20.83 21.66
C PRO A 118 18.14 22.21 21.35
N LYS A 119 17.17 22.28 20.43
CA LYS A 119 16.54 23.53 19.99
C LYS A 119 15.16 23.73 20.61
N ASN A 120 14.33 22.72 20.55
CA ASN A 120 12.92 22.80 20.91
C ASN A 120 12.43 21.52 21.62
N THR A 121 11.23 21.62 22.18
CA THR A 121 10.53 20.51 22.85
C THR A 121 9.27 20.16 22.08
N ILE A 122 9.02 18.86 21.87
CA ILE A 122 7.75 18.34 21.39
C ILE A 122 7.04 17.65 22.55
N GLU A 123 5.90 18.16 22.92
CA GLU A 123 5.07 17.61 24.00
C GLU A 123 4.09 16.54 23.50
N ARG A 124 3.62 15.72 24.43
CA ARG A 124 2.54 14.75 24.22
C ARG A 124 2.84 13.72 23.13
N VAL A 125 4.07 13.26 23.06
CA VAL A 125 4.49 12.17 22.19
C VAL A 125 4.05 10.85 22.80
N ARG A 126 3.32 10.06 22.02
CA ARG A 126 2.69 8.83 22.49
C ARG A 126 3.67 7.68 22.62
N ILE A 127 3.48 6.89 23.66
CA ILE A 127 4.20 5.62 23.82
C ILE A 127 3.43 4.53 23.06
N LEU A 128 4.16 3.73 22.31
CA LEU A 128 3.62 2.51 21.69
C LEU A 128 4.12 1.27 22.44
N GLY A 129 3.17 0.46 22.89
CA GLY A 129 3.41 -0.82 23.52
C GLY A 129 3.40 -2.00 22.55
N PRO A 130 3.88 -3.14 23.01
CA PRO A 130 4.43 -3.45 24.33
C PRO A 130 5.83 -2.85 24.55
N LEU A 131 6.34 -2.95 25.78
CA LEU A 131 7.71 -2.55 26.10
C LEU A 131 8.72 -3.28 25.25
N ARG A 132 9.82 -2.59 24.89
CA ARG A 132 10.87 -3.13 24.04
C ARG A 132 12.20 -3.28 24.79
N PRO A 133 13.13 -4.11 24.29
CA PRO A 133 14.46 -4.28 24.89
C PRO A 133 15.35 -3.02 24.83
N LYS A 134 15.05 -2.09 23.91
CA LYS A 134 15.75 -0.83 23.71
C LYS A 134 14.78 0.31 23.59
N ASP A 135 15.16 1.47 24.12
CA ASP A 135 14.41 2.71 23.88
C ASP A 135 14.60 3.19 22.44
N GLN A 136 13.52 3.66 21.85
CA GLN A 136 13.52 4.18 20.49
C GLN A 136 12.55 5.34 20.36
N VAL A 137 12.96 6.37 19.67
CA VAL A 137 12.18 7.55 19.34
C VAL A 137 12.09 7.64 17.82
N GLU A 138 10.90 7.49 17.27
CA GLU A 138 10.65 7.64 15.86
C GLU A 138 10.03 9.00 15.58
N ILE A 139 10.69 9.78 14.72
CA ILE A 139 10.28 11.14 14.34
C ILE A 139 10.32 11.30 12.82
N SER A 140 9.66 12.34 12.31
CA SER A 140 9.79 12.74 10.90
C SER A 140 11.00 13.67 10.69
N LYS A 141 11.34 13.95 9.44
CA LYS A 141 12.40 14.92 9.11
C LYS A 141 12.04 16.35 9.54
N THR A 142 10.78 16.72 9.50
CA THR A 142 10.30 18.01 10.02
C THR A 142 10.52 18.10 11.54
N ASP A 143 10.23 17.02 12.28
CA ASP A 143 10.47 16.96 13.73
C ASP A 143 11.96 17.01 14.07
N GLU A 144 12.79 16.32 13.30
CA GLU A 144 14.26 16.35 13.43
C GLU A 144 14.77 17.78 13.37
N PHE A 145 14.36 18.52 12.35
CA PHE A 145 14.73 19.92 12.19
C PHE A 145 14.24 20.79 13.35
N PHE A 146 12.99 20.57 13.79
CA PHE A 146 12.39 21.30 14.89
C PHE A 146 13.11 21.04 16.23
N LEU A 147 13.40 19.79 16.56
CA LEU A 147 14.12 19.39 17.77
C LEU A 147 15.59 19.77 17.73
N GLY A 148 16.19 19.88 16.54
CA GLY A 148 17.61 20.16 16.35
C GLY A 148 18.51 18.94 16.57
N VAL A 149 18.03 17.75 16.23
CA VAL A 149 18.78 16.50 16.20
C VAL A 149 19.10 16.11 14.75
N ASP A 150 20.08 15.23 14.53
CA ASP A 150 20.40 14.69 13.20
C ASP A 150 20.11 13.18 13.20
N ALA A 151 18.84 12.82 13.03
CA ALA A 151 18.36 11.45 13.12
C ALA A 151 18.56 10.70 11.80
N PRO A 152 19.30 9.56 11.81
CA PRO A 152 19.49 8.77 10.61
C PRO A 152 18.19 8.05 10.21
N VAL A 153 18.01 7.83 8.91
CA VAL A 153 16.96 6.92 8.43
C VAL A 153 17.42 5.49 8.71
N ARG A 154 16.67 4.76 9.51
CA ARG A 154 17.01 3.40 9.97
C ARG A 154 15.78 2.49 9.96
N GLU A 155 16.02 1.20 9.81
CA GLU A 155 15.01 0.20 10.13
C GLU A 155 14.69 0.24 11.63
N SER A 156 13.40 0.25 12.01
CA SER A 156 12.96 0.21 13.40
C SER A 156 13.59 -0.98 14.14
N GLY A 157 14.21 -0.70 15.28
CA GLY A 157 15.01 -1.64 16.07
C GLY A 157 16.52 -1.47 15.92
N HIS A 158 17.01 -0.77 14.91
CA HIS A 158 18.43 -0.52 14.66
C HIS A 158 18.80 0.91 15.05
N VAL A 159 19.03 1.12 16.34
CA VAL A 159 19.24 2.45 16.94
C VAL A 159 20.70 2.76 17.28
N GLU A 160 21.59 1.83 17.08
CA GLU A 160 23.01 1.95 17.45
C GLU A 160 23.67 3.16 16.77
N GLY A 161 24.31 4.01 17.57
CA GLY A 161 25.00 5.20 17.08
C GLY A 161 24.08 6.30 16.53
N SER A 162 22.78 6.22 16.74
CA SER A 162 21.85 7.31 16.47
C SER A 162 21.93 8.37 17.59
N PRO A 163 21.48 9.61 17.37
CA PRO A 163 21.50 10.61 18.42
C PRO A 163 20.60 10.25 19.60
N GLY A 164 20.97 10.74 20.76
CA GLY A 164 20.16 10.71 21.98
C GLY A 164 19.21 11.89 22.05
N ILE A 165 18.29 11.82 23.01
CA ILE A 165 17.33 12.89 23.34
C ILE A 165 16.89 12.77 24.79
N THR A 166 16.40 13.85 25.38
CA THR A 166 15.83 13.80 26.72
C THR A 166 14.32 13.53 26.64
N LEU A 167 13.87 12.53 27.39
CA LEU A 167 12.46 12.21 27.59
C LEU A 167 12.01 12.72 28.96
N THR A 168 10.87 13.40 29.01
CA THR A 168 10.28 13.86 30.28
C THR A 168 8.87 13.30 30.43
N GLY A 169 8.65 12.61 31.53
CA GLY A 169 7.35 12.08 31.96
C GLY A 169 6.89 12.72 33.28
N PRO A 170 5.73 12.31 33.81
CA PRO A 170 5.16 12.92 35.02
C PRO A 170 5.97 12.67 36.30
N ALA A 171 6.75 11.58 36.38
CA ALA A 171 7.52 11.21 37.55
C ALA A 171 9.02 11.51 37.43
N GLY A 172 9.52 11.75 36.24
CA GLY A 172 10.96 11.97 36.05
C GLY A 172 11.38 12.24 34.61
N THR A 173 12.69 12.27 34.44
CA THR A 173 13.34 12.57 33.16
C THR A 173 14.45 11.55 32.90
N VAL A 174 14.58 11.11 31.66
CA VAL A 174 15.63 10.20 31.19
C VAL A 174 16.34 10.83 30.00
N GLN A 175 17.66 10.88 30.06
CA GLN A 175 18.48 11.26 28.90
C GLN A 175 18.95 10.01 28.19
N LEU A 176 18.38 9.75 27.02
CA LEU A 176 18.83 8.68 26.14
C LEU A 176 20.16 9.06 25.52
N LYS A 177 21.11 8.14 25.49
CA LYS A 177 22.40 8.31 24.81
C LYS A 177 22.29 8.15 23.31
N GLU A 178 21.38 7.26 22.88
CA GLU A 178 21.04 6.94 21.50
C GLU A 178 19.55 6.55 21.44
N GLY A 179 18.98 6.45 20.26
CA GLY A 179 17.62 5.94 20.10
C GLY A 179 16.74 6.76 19.16
N VAL A 180 17.17 7.95 18.72
CA VAL A 180 16.38 8.80 17.83
C VAL A 180 16.63 8.42 16.37
N ILE A 181 15.61 8.02 15.65
CA ILE A 181 15.67 7.65 14.23
C ILE A 181 14.51 8.27 13.46
N VAL A 182 14.69 8.41 12.16
CA VAL A 182 13.60 8.48 11.21
C VAL A 182 13.37 7.06 10.71
N ALA A 183 12.20 6.50 10.93
CA ALA A 183 11.90 5.13 10.53
C ALA A 183 11.98 5.00 9.00
N TRP A 184 12.77 4.06 8.50
CA TRP A 184 12.78 3.75 7.08
C TRP A 184 11.39 3.24 6.67
N ARG A 185 10.77 3.86 5.66
CA ARG A 185 9.48 3.41 5.13
C ARG A 185 9.54 1.94 4.76
N HIS A 186 8.55 1.19 5.15
CA HIS A 186 8.58 -0.27 5.00
C HIS A 186 7.19 -0.87 4.86
N ILE A 187 7.15 -2.11 4.38
CA ILE A 187 5.93 -2.89 4.28
C ILE A 187 6.08 -4.10 5.19
N HIS A 188 5.19 -4.23 6.17
CA HIS A 188 5.00 -5.47 6.90
C HIS A 188 4.21 -6.47 6.06
N MET A 189 4.67 -7.69 5.96
CA MET A 189 4.03 -8.78 5.23
C MET A 189 4.05 -10.08 6.02
N HIS A 190 2.95 -10.84 5.97
CA HIS A 190 2.98 -12.24 6.30
C HIS A 190 3.72 -13.02 5.20
N PRO A 191 4.33 -14.20 5.47
CA PRO A 191 4.99 -14.99 4.44
C PRO A 191 4.10 -15.34 3.23
N ASP A 192 2.80 -15.46 3.41
CA ASP A 192 1.87 -15.73 2.31
C ASP A 192 1.65 -14.48 1.44
N ASP A 193 1.59 -13.28 2.03
CA ASP A 193 1.56 -12.03 1.26
C ASP A 193 2.84 -11.91 0.42
N ALA A 194 4.00 -12.17 1.02
CA ALA A 194 5.28 -12.08 0.32
C ALA A 194 5.34 -13.02 -0.91
N LYS A 195 4.73 -14.21 -0.84
CA LYS A 195 4.58 -15.11 -2.00
C LYS A 195 3.68 -14.52 -3.08
N ILE A 196 2.53 -13.93 -2.69
CA ILE A 196 1.59 -13.30 -3.64
C ILE A 196 2.27 -12.14 -4.37
N PHE A 197 3.00 -11.29 -3.63
CA PHE A 197 3.72 -10.15 -4.19
C PHE A 197 5.03 -10.52 -4.89
N GLY A 198 5.50 -11.76 -4.77
CA GLY A 198 6.75 -12.24 -5.38
C GLY A 198 8.01 -11.61 -4.79
N VAL A 199 7.97 -11.22 -3.53
CA VAL A 199 9.06 -10.57 -2.79
C VAL A 199 9.49 -11.41 -1.58
N LYS A 200 10.61 -11.04 -0.97
CA LYS A 200 11.15 -11.69 0.24
C LYS A 200 11.58 -10.66 1.26
N ASP A 201 11.84 -11.11 2.46
CA ASP A 201 12.37 -10.27 3.54
C ASP A 201 13.63 -9.52 3.09
N LYS A 202 13.71 -8.24 3.44
CA LYS A 202 14.78 -7.30 3.08
C LYS A 202 14.86 -6.93 1.59
N ASP A 203 13.93 -7.34 0.76
CA ASP A 203 13.82 -6.76 -0.58
C ASP A 203 13.46 -5.27 -0.45
N VAL A 204 13.91 -4.48 -1.43
CA VAL A 204 13.60 -3.06 -1.53
C VAL A 204 12.80 -2.83 -2.80
N VAL A 205 11.65 -2.22 -2.65
CA VAL A 205 10.66 -2.04 -3.72
C VAL A 205 10.27 -0.57 -3.90
N SER A 206 9.43 -0.31 -4.88
CA SER A 206 8.70 0.95 -5.03
C SER A 206 7.21 0.70 -4.85
N VAL A 207 6.50 1.69 -4.31
CA VAL A 207 5.05 1.68 -4.16
C VAL A 207 4.50 2.92 -4.83
N ASP A 208 3.56 2.73 -5.72
CA ASP A 208 2.88 3.80 -6.43
C ASP A 208 1.57 4.12 -5.73
N VAL A 209 1.33 5.39 -5.52
CA VAL A 209 0.09 5.92 -4.95
C VAL A 209 -0.53 6.82 -6.00
N ASP A 210 -1.61 6.34 -6.57
CA ASP A 210 -2.35 7.03 -7.62
C ASP A 210 -3.44 7.90 -6.98
N ASP A 211 -3.06 9.07 -6.54
CA ASP A 211 -3.96 10.13 -6.08
C ASP A 211 -4.23 11.10 -7.24
N GLU A 212 -5.46 11.60 -7.34
CA GLU A 212 -5.85 12.49 -8.46
C GLU A 212 -5.10 13.82 -8.45
N GLU A 213 -4.72 14.33 -7.26
CA GLU A 213 -4.12 15.66 -7.11
C GLU A 213 -2.60 15.59 -6.93
N ARG A 214 -2.11 14.59 -6.20
CA ARG A 214 -0.68 14.47 -5.85
C ARG A 214 -0.15 13.04 -6.00
N PRO A 215 -0.20 12.45 -7.20
CA PRO A 215 0.32 11.08 -7.42
C PRO A 215 1.82 11.02 -7.07
N LEU A 216 2.21 9.98 -6.37
CA LEU A 216 3.58 9.83 -5.88
C LEU A 216 4.04 8.37 -5.87
N THR A 217 5.23 8.12 -6.39
CA THR A 217 5.91 6.82 -6.25
C THR A 217 6.91 6.87 -5.10
N PHE A 218 6.65 6.14 -4.03
CA PHE A 218 7.61 5.91 -2.96
C PHE A 218 8.64 4.89 -3.40
N ARG A 219 9.88 5.31 -3.58
CA ARG A 219 11.02 4.41 -3.83
C ARG A 219 11.69 4.02 -2.51
N ASN A 220 12.55 3.02 -2.56
CA ASN A 220 13.33 2.60 -1.40
C ASN A 220 12.45 2.20 -0.21
N VAL A 221 11.44 1.36 -0.46
CA VAL A 221 10.52 0.81 0.54
C VAL A 221 11.00 -0.58 0.94
N LEU A 222 11.31 -0.77 2.21
CA LEU A 222 11.86 -2.03 2.74
C LEU A 222 10.74 -3.07 2.94
N ILE A 223 10.91 -4.28 2.46
CA ILE A 223 10.04 -5.41 2.78
C ILE A 223 10.48 -6.05 4.10
N ARG A 224 9.54 -6.23 5.01
CA ARG A 224 9.73 -6.93 6.29
C ARG A 224 8.74 -8.08 6.39
N VAL A 225 9.24 -9.31 6.41
CA VAL A 225 8.40 -10.51 6.44
C VAL A 225 8.48 -11.20 7.79
N SER A 226 7.33 -11.48 8.38
CA SER A 226 7.20 -12.27 9.60
C SER A 226 5.80 -12.88 9.70
N ASP A 227 5.69 -14.05 10.31
CA ASP A 227 4.42 -14.72 10.66
C ASP A 227 3.55 -13.92 11.64
N LYS A 228 4.15 -12.91 12.29
CA LYS A 228 3.46 -12.00 13.23
C LYS A 228 2.96 -10.72 12.55
N TYR A 229 3.28 -10.50 11.29
CA TYR A 229 2.91 -9.26 10.61
C TYR A 229 1.60 -9.41 9.83
N LYS A 230 0.91 -8.29 9.72
CA LYS A 230 -0.22 -8.07 8.84
C LYS A 230 0.23 -7.14 7.71
N LEU A 231 -0.27 -7.37 6.49
CA LEU A 231 0.04 -6.58 5.31
C LEU A 231 -0.30 -5.10 5.55
N GLU A 232 0.71 -4.24 5.56
CA GLU A 232 0.56 -2.80 5.70
C GLU A 232 1.89 -2.08 5.43
N MET A 233 1.84 -1.01 4.65
CA MET A 233 2.95 -0.09 4.45
C MET A 233 2.93 0.99 5.53
N HIS A 234 4.09 1.29 6.11
CA HIS A 234 4.28 2.35 7.08
C HIS A 234 5.16 3.46 6.51
N ILE A 235 4.65 4.68 6.57
CA ILE A 235 5.31 5.93 6.20
C ILE A 235 5.18 6.94 7.33
N ASP A 236 6.04 7.95 7.35
CA ASP A 236 5.91 9.03 8.34
C ASP A 236 4.91 10.11 7.91
N THR A 237 4.71 11.12 8.76
CA THR A 237 3.77 12.22 8.49
C THR A 237 4.20 13.13 7.36
N ASP A 238 5.51 13.33 7.15
CA ASP A 238 6.02 14.16 6.05
C ASP A 238 5.78 13.46 4.70
N GLU A 239 6.00 12.15 4.66
CA GLU A 239 5.74 11.30 3.51
C GLU A 239 4.24 11.23 3.18
N GLY A 240 3.39 11.04 4.19
CA GLY A 240 1.94 11.06 4.02
C GLY A 240 1.42 12.39 3.50
N ASN A 241 1.92 13.50 4.04
CA ASN A 241 1.57 14.84 3.58
C ASN A 241 2.05 15.12 2.15
N ALA A 242 3.21 14.56 1.75
CA ALA A 242 3.74 14.75 0.40
C ALA A 242 2.80 14.19 -0.69
N ALA A 243 2.08 13.12 -0.40
CA ALA A 243 1.15 12.45 -1.31
C ALA A 243 -0.33 12.64 -0.91
N GLU A 244 -0.62 13.50 0.06
CA GLU A 244 -1.97 13.75 0.62
C GLU A 244 -2.71 12.50 1.11
N ILE A 245 -1.96 11.44 1.44
CA ILE A 245 -2.49 10.16 1.88
C ILE A 245 -3.14 10.27 3.25
N LYS A 246 -4.30 9.63 3.40
CA LYS A 246 -4.93 9.35 4.70
C LYS A 246 -4.68 7.90 5.09
N SER A 247 -4.54 7.62 6.37
CA SER A 247 -4.39 6.24 6.84
C SER A 247 -5.54 5.35 6.36
N GLY A 248 -5.19 4.20 5.76
CA GLY A 248 -6.14 3.26 5.19
C GLY A 248 -6.31 3.38 3.67
N GLU A 249 -5.71 4.39 3.03
CA GLU A 249 -5.56 4.41 1.58
C GLU A 249 -4.54 3.35 1.12
N GLU A 250 -4.54 3.02 -0.16
CA GLU A 250 -3.82 1.87 -0.68
C GLU A 250 -2.84 2.29 -1.78
N GLY A 251 -1.70 1.60 -1.83
CA GLY A 251 -0.72 1.73 -2.89
C GLY A 251 -0.52 0.45 -3.69
N GLU A 252 0.03 0.56 -4.88
CA GLU A 252 0.36 -0.56 -5.75
C GLU A 252 1.87 -0.82 -5.73
N LEU A 253 2.27 -2.09 -5.54
CA LEU A 253 3.67 -2.46 -5.57
C LEU A 253 4.19 -2.44 -7.01
N VAL A 254 5.23 -1.64 -7.23
CA VAL A 254 5.96 -1.61 -8.50
C VAL A 254 7.21 -2.47 -8.34
N LEU A 255 7.26 -3.59 -9.06
CA LEU A 255 8.44 -4.44 -9.09
C LEU A 255 9.55 -3.72 -9.85
N CYS A 256 10.49 -3.14 -9.13
CA CYS A 256 11.71 -2.64 -9.75
C CYS A 256 12.54 -3.81 -10.27
N ALA A 257 12.98 -3.72 -11.55
CA ALA A 257 13.97 -4.65 -12.07
C ALA A 257 15.17 -4.71 -11.11
N LYS A 258 15.60 -5.93 -10.77
CA LYS A 258 16.68 -6.23 -9.84
C LYS A 258 17.92 -5.40 -10.16
N ASN A 259 18.18 -4.32 -9.46
CA ASN A 259 19.46 -3.62 -9.32
C ASN A 259 19.27 -2.29 -8.56
N VAL A 260 18.85 -2.37 -7.29
CA VAL A 260 19.00 -1.23 -6.39
C VAL A 260 20.06 -1.60 -5.37
N SER A 261 21.29 -1.14 -5.59
CA SER A 261 22.33 -1.18 -4.55
C SER A 261 22.00 -0.11 -3.50
N LEU A 262 21.90 -0.54 -2.25
CA LEU A 262 21.84 0.36 -1.10
C LEU A 262 23.14 1.18 -1.08
N HIS A 263 23.05 2.46 -1.34
CA HIS A 263 24.13 3.38 -0.97
C HIS A 263 23.87 3.79 0.48
N GLU A 264 24.55 3.15 1.41
CA GLU A 264 24.72 3.71 2.75
C GLU A 264 25.30 5.13 2.59
N ARG A 265 24.58 6.14 3.08
CA ARG A 265 25.20 7.44 3.29
C ARG A 265 26.32 7.23 4.30
N LYS A 266 27.54 7.26 3.84
CA LYS A 266 28.68 7.47 4.72
C LYS A 266 28.54 8.87 5.31
N VAL A 267 28.38 8.94 6.62
CA VAL A 267 28.47 10.16 7.42
C VAL A 267 29.94 10.59 7.44
#